data_0faa5b7cf2490a1b0768c2a726f1898a
#
_entry.id   0faa5b7cf2490a1b0768c2a726f1898a
#
_cell.length_a   1.000
_cell.length_b   1.000
_cell.length_c   1.000
_cell.angle_alpha   90.00
_cell.angle_beta   90.00
_cell.angle_gamma   90.00
#
_symmetry.space_group_name_H-M   'P 1'
#
loop_
_entity.id
_entity.type
_entity.pdbx_description
1 polymer ?
#
loop_
_entity_poly.entity_id
_entity_poly.type
_entity_poly.pdbx_seq_one_letter_code
_entity_poly.pdbx_strand_id
1 'polypeptide(L)'
;MSTGLRSSLIVPRASLALDNMRAVVILLVLSFHSVLAYLNFLPAAPFSFNSPPYLWRAFPIVDTARWFGFDLFCAWQDVFLMSLFFFLSGLFVWRSLERKGPRTFLHYRVVRLGLPFAFVVGVLMPLANYPTYLQTAADPSFATFWRHWLALPFWPCGPMWFLWLLLVADFAAVALHQLAPRWGGTLIRASSSAGARPMRYFASLAIASAIAYLPLALAFTPSAWTSFGPFGFQLSRSLHYAVYFFAGLGLGHAASSAVCSRRMVRLYGSGSFGRLQRWCRCFFGWHSLR
;
A
#
# COMPACT_ATOMS: atom_id res chain seq x y z
N MET A 1 36.07 23.91 -31.92
CA MET A 1 34.98 22.94 -32.20
C MET A 1 34.86 22.00 -31.03
N SER A 2 33.93 22.25 -30.15
CA SER A 2 33.72 21.45 -28.94
C SER A 2 32.44 20.59 -29.14
N THR A 3 32.63 19.29 -29.35
CA THR A 3 31.56 18.30 -29.43
C THR A 3 31.09 17.97 -28.01
N GLY A 4 29.97 18.61 -27.60
CA GLY A 4 29.28 18.30 -26.38
C GLY A 4 28.71 16.89 -26.44
N LEU A 5 29.27 15.96 -25.68
CA LEU A 5 28.68 14.66 -25.41
C LEU A 5 27.37 14.87 -24.63
N ARG A 6 26.24 14.71 -25.31
CA ARG A 6 24.95 14.44 -24.67
C ARG A 6 25.03 13.09 -23.98
N SER A 7 25.28 13.07 -22.70
CA SER A 7 25.02 11.89 -21.88
C SER A 7 23.52 11.63 -21.85
N SER A 8 23.03 10.79 -22.78
CA SER A 8 21.69 10.26 -22.73
C SER A 8 21.51 9.54 -21.38
N LEU A 9 20.65 10.08 -20.53
CA LEU A 9 20.20 9.45 -19.28
C LEU A 9 19.47 8.15 -19.64
N ILE A 10 20.21 7.06 -19.71
CA ILE A 10 19.64 5.70 -19.86
C ILE A 10 18.94 5.40 -18.53
N VAL A 11 17.65 5.72 -18.45
CA VAL A 11 16.78 5.26 -17.36
C VAL A 11 16.77 3.73 -17.42
N PRO A 12 17.14 3.02 -16.35
CA PRO A 12 17.14 1.56 -16.38
C PRO A 12 15.74 1.04 -16.70
N ARG A 13 15.61 0.16 -17.71
CA ARG A 13 14.31 -0.42 -18.16
C ARG A 13 13.48 -1.00 -17.01
N ALA A 14 14.12 -1.52 -15.97
CA ALA A 14 13.45 -2.05 -14.79
C ALA A 14 12.69 -0.96 -13.99
N SER A 15 13.15 0.29 -13.95
CA SER A 15 12.44 1.38 -13.27
C SER A 15 11.19 1.80 -14.04
N LEU A 16 11.25 1.85 -15.38
CA LEU A 16 10.08 2.15 -16.22
C LEU A 16 8.98 1.10 -16.09
N ALA A 17 9.32 -0.20 -16.05
CA ALA A 17 8.32 -1.26 -15.87
C ALA A 17 7.60 -1.15 -14.53
N LEU A 18 8.31 -0.83 -13.44
CA LEU A 18 7.73 -0.66 -12.12
C LEU A 18 6.89 0.62 -12.02
N ASP A 19 7.30 1.70 -12.67
CA ASP A 19 6.55 2.95 -12.70
C ASP A 19 5.26 2.79 -13.54
N ASN A 20 5.33 2.08 -14.67
CA ASN A 20 4.16 1.73 -15.48
C ASN A 20 3.19 0.82 -14.68
N MET A 21 3.70 -0.17 -13.95
CA MET A 21 2.86 -1.04 -13.12
C MET A 21 2.12 -0.24 -12.03
N ARG A 22 2.78 0.74 -11.40
CA ARG A 22 2.12 1.64 -10.45
C ARG A 22 1.02 2.47 -11.10
N ALA A 23 1.28 3.01 -12.31
CA ALA A 23 0.28 3.76 -13.04
C ALA A 23 -0.95 2.89 -13.37
N VAL A 24 -0.74 1.65 -13.81
CA VAL A 24 -1.82 0.68 -14.06
C VAL A 24 -2.63 0.40 -12.78
N VAL A 25 -1.95 0.17 -11.65
CA VAL A 25 -2.63 -0.06 -10.36
C VAL A 25 -3.47 1.15 -9.95
N ILE A 26 -2.97 2.37 -10.13
CA ILE A 26 -3.73 3.60 -9.84
C ILE A 26 -4.96 3.69 -10.75
N LEU A 27 -4.83 3.42 -12.04
CA LEU A 27 -5.95 3.43 -12.98
C LEU A 27 -7.00 2.38 -12.62
N LEU A 28 -6.59 1.19 -12.20
CA LEU A 28 -7.49 0.15 -11.70
C LEU A 28 -8.24 0.60 -10.44
N VAL A 29 -7.57 1.24 -9.48
CA VAL A 29 -8.22 1.80 -8.28
C VAL A 29 -9.24 2.87 -8.66
N LEU A 30 -8.92 3.77 -9.59
CA LEU A 30 -9.86 4.78 -10.08
C LEU A 30 -11.07 4.14 -10.76
N SER A 31 -10.83 3.17 -11.66
CA SER A 31 -11.90 2.44 -12.34
C SER A 31 -12.81 1.70 -11.36
N PHE A 32 -12.24 1.07 -10.33
CA PHE A 32 -12.98 0.41 -9.26
C PHE A 32 -13.96 1.38 -8.58
N HIS A 33 -13.49 2.55 -8.16
CA HIS A 33 -14.33 3.51 -7.45
C HIS A 33 -15.34 4.19 -8.38
N SER A 34 -15.03 4.33 -9.67
CA SER A 34 -15.93 4.95 -10.65
C SER A 34 -17.19 4.13 -10.93
N VAL A 35 -17.14 2.81 -10.75
CA VAL A 35 -18.27 1.91 -11.06
C VAL A 35 -19.10 1.54 -9.82
N LEU A 36 -18.69 1.93 -8.62
CA LEU A 36 -19.38 1.54 -7.37
C LEU A 36 -20.84 2.00 -7.31
N ALA A 37 -21.19 3.09 -7.97
CA ALA A 37 -22.58 3.59 -8.03
C ALA A 37 -23.54 2.68 -8.84
N TYR A 38 -22.98 1.85 -9.73
CA TYR A 38 -23.72 1.06 -10.72
C TYR A 38 -23.76 -0.44 -10.39
N LEU A 39 -23.40 -0.83 -9.18
CA LEU A 39 -23.38 -2.23 -8.75
C LEU A 39 -24.78 -2.79 -8.63
N ASN A 40 -24.99 -3.99 -9.15
CA ASN A 40 -26.30 -4.63 -9.22
C ASN A 40 -26.78 -5.20 -7.88
N PHE A 41 -25.87 -5.64 -6.99
CA PHE A 41 -26.23 -6.26 -5.71
C PHE A 41 -26.71 -5.26 -4.65
N LEU A 42 -26.51 -3.95 -4.85
CA LEU A 42 -26.86 -2.94 -3.87
C LEU A 42 -28.37 -2.80 -3.71
N PRO A 43 -28.89 -2.62 -2.50
CA PRO A 43 -30.27 -2.26 -2.29
C PRO A 43 -30.59 -0.88 -2.87
N ALA A 44 -31.88 -0.57 -3.00
CA ALA A 44 -32.31 0.74 -3.47
C ALA A 44 -31.90 1.85 -2.48
N ALA A 45 -31.45 3.00 -3.02
CA ALA A 45 -31.26 4.22 -2.24
C ALA A 45 -32.62 4.91 -1.98
N PRO A 46 -32.72 5.83 -1.01
CA PRO A 46 -31.65 6.35 -0.16
C PRO A 46 -31.36 5.48 1.06
N PHE A 47 -30.13 5.56 1.54
CA PHE A 47 -29.73 4.88 2.79
C PHE A 47 -29.84 5.82 3.98
N SER A 48 -30.32 5.28 5.13
CA SER A 48 -30.34 6.06 6.36
C SER A 48 -28.93 6.53 6.77
N PHE A 49 -28.78 7.83 7.01
CA PHE A 49 -27.51 8.40 7.41
C PHE A 49 -27.15 8.08 8.87
N ASN A 50 -28.16 8.06 9.76
CA ASN A 50 -27.96 7.98 11.20
C ASN A 50 -28.13 6.59 11.82
N SER A 51 -28.47 5.58 11.00
CA SER A 51 -28.75 4.23 11.51
C SER A 51 -28.07 3.15 10.67
N PRO A 52 -27.65 2.02 11.30
CA PRO A 52 -27.09 0.90 10.60
C PRO A 52 -28.08 0.36 9.53
N PRO A 53 -27.53 -0.25 8.47
CA PRO A 53 -26.16 -0.74 8.28
C PRO A 53 -25.15 0.28 7.71
N TYR A 54 -25.45 1.56 7.63
CA TYR A 54 -24.57 2.63 7.11
C TYR A 54 -23.95 2.31 5.74
N LEU A 55 -24.74 1.79 4.80
CA LEU A 55 -24.27 1.37 3.47
C LEU A 55 -23.65 2.53 2.67
N TRP A 56 -24.11 3.76 2.90
CA TRP A 56 -23.53 4.96 2.31
C TRP A 56 -22.05 5.14 2.59
N ARG A 57 -21.52 4.53 3.65
CA ARG A 57 -20.09 4.57 3.98
C ARG A 57 -19.20 4.02 2.86
N ALA A 58 -19.67 2.98 2.19
CA ALA A 58 -18.98 2.34 1.07
C ALA A 58 -19.59 2.77 -0.28
N PHE A 59 -20.88 3.08 -0.29
CA PHE A 59 -21.68 3.37 -1.49
C PHE A 59 -22.48 4.65 -1.28
N PRO A 60 -21.82 5.82 -1.28
CA PRO A 60 -22.49 7.10 -0.99
C PRO A 60 -23.52 7.48 -2.05
N ILE A 61 -23.37 6.98 -3.26
CA ILE A 61 -24.27 7.18 -4.40
C ILE A 61 -24.62 5.83 -4.99
N VAL A 62 -25.90 5.61 -5.32
CA VAL A 62 -26.40 4.43 -6.02
C VAL A 62 -27.27 4.90 -7.17
N ASP A 63 -26.92 4.49 -8.37
CA ASP A 63 -27.66 4.78 -9.60
C ASP A 63 -28.76 3.74 -9.85
N THR A 64 -29.74 4.11 -10.66
CA THR A 64 -30.78 3.19 -11.16
C THR A 64 -30.29 2.37 -12.34
N ALA A 65 -29.34 2.89 -13.13
CA ALA A 65 -28.72 2.19 -14.26
C ALA A 65 -27.66 1.22 -13.72
N ARG A 66 -28.03 -0.01 -13.43
CA ARG A 66 -27.18 -1.03 -12.82
C ARG A 66 -26.78 -2.11 -13.82
N TRP A 67 -25.58 -2.64 -13.67
CA TRP A 67 -25.08 -3.69 -14.54
C TRP A 67 -24.23 -4.72 -13.79
N PHE A 68 -24.63 -5.98 -13.85
CA PHE A 68 -23.95 -7.11 -13.20
C PHE A 68 -22.47 -7.26 -13.60
N GLY A 69 -22.07 -6.82 -14.80
CA GLY A 69 -20.68 -6.81 -15.21
C GLY A 69 -19.78 -5.97 -14.31
N PHE A 70 -20.32 -4.92 -13.67
CA PHE A 70 -19.54 -4.13 -12.71
C PHE A 70 -19.32 -4.88 -11.39
N ASP A 71 -20.26 -5.72 -10.96
CA ASP A 71 -20.10 -6.59 -9.80
C ASP A 71 -18.94 -7.56 -10.03
N LEU A 72 -18.89 -8.21 -11.20
CA LEU A 72 -17.81 -9.11 -11.58
C LEU A 72 -16.46 -8.38 -11.69
N PHE A 73 -16.46 -7.20 -12.28
CA PHE A 73 -15.26 -6.37 -12.42
C PHE A 73 -14.69 -5.97 -11.04
N CYS A 74 -15.54 -5.52 -10.11
CA CYS A 74 -15.13 -5.19 -8.76
C CYS A 74 -14.66 -6.42 -7.99
N ALA A 75 -15.38 -7.55 -8.08
CA ALA A 75 -14.99 -8.78 -7.43
C ALA A 75 -13.63 -9.29 -7.93
N TRP A 76 -13.38 -9.23 -9.24
CA TRP A 76 -12.09 -9.59 -9.84
C TRP A 76 -10.95 -8.70 -9.31
N GLN A 77 -11.16 -7.38 -9.26
CA GLN A 77 -10.13 -6.46 -8.74
C GLN A 77 -9.88 -6.66 -7.25
N ASP A 78 -10.92 -6.90 -6.46
CA ASP A 78 -10.84 -7.06 -5.00
C ASP A 78 -9.94 -8.24 -4.59
N VAL A 79 -9.79 -9.25 -5.45
CA VAL A 79 -8.95 -10.42 -5.20
C VAL A 79 -7.47 -10.07 -5.09
N PHE A 80 -6.96 -9.15 -5.90
CA PHE A 80 -5.51 -8.94 -6.01
C PHE A 80 -5.05 -7.49 -5.85
N LEU A 81 -5.92 -6.50 -6.13
CA LEU A 81 -5.52 -5.12 -6.33
C LEU A 81 -4.79 -4.53 -5.10
N MET A 82 -5.38 -4.69 -3.92
CA MET A 82 -4.78 -4.17 -2.69
C MET A 82 -3.54 -4.95 -2.28
N SER A 83 -3.54 -6.27 -2.43
CA SER A 83 -2.37 -7.12 -2.18
C SER A 83 -1.19 -6.72 -3.06
N LEU A 84 -1.44 -6.47 -4.36
CA LEU A 84 -0.44 -5.98 -5.31
C LEU A 84 0.06 -4.58 -4.92
N PHE A 85 -0.84 -3.69 -4.48
CA PHE A 85 -0.48 -2.34 -4.03
C PHE A 85 0.48 -2.38 -2.82
N PHE A 86 0.17 -3.19 -1.81
CA PHE A 86 1.03 -3.37 -0.63
C PHE A 86 2.37 -4.00 -1.01
N PHE A 87 2.37 -5.01 -1.88
CA PHE A 87 3.59 -5.64 -2.40
C PHE A 87 4.50 -4.64 -3.12
N LEU A 88 3.95 -3.87 -4.06
CA LEU A 88 4.68 -2.83 -4.79
C LEU A 88 5.23 -1.75 -3.86
N SER A 89 4.47 -1.38 -2.84
CA SER A 89 4.92 -0.42 -1.83
C SER A 89 6.11 -0.97 -1.05
N GLY A 90 6.08 -2.23 -0.64
CA GLY A 90 7.16 -2.93 0.07
C GLY A 90 8.47 -2.99 -0.72
N LEU A 91 8.42 -3.20 -2.04
CA LEU A 91 9.61 -3.30 -2.90
C LEU A 91 10.59 -2.12 -2.76
N PHE A 92 10.10 -0.94 -2.42
CA PHE A 92 10.92 0.27 -2.38
C PHE A 92 11.33 0.70 -0.98
N VAL A 93 10.77 0.07 0.05
CA VAL A 93 10.98 0.46 1.45
C VAL A 93 12.43 0.25 1.85
N TRP A 94 12.97 -0.94 1.66
CA TRP A 94 14.30 -1.29 2.15
C TRP A 94 15.39 -0.37 1.58
N ARG A 95 15.40 -0.22 0.25
CA ARG A 95 16.35 0.67 -0.43
C ARG A 95 16.22 2.13 0.01
N SER A 96 14.99 2.57 0.28
CA SER A 96 14.75 3.94 0.78
C SER A 96 15.24 4.11 2.21
N LEU A 97 15.04 3.08 3.05
CA LEU A 97 15.45 3.05 4.44
C LEU A 97 16.99 3.07 4.57
N GLU A 98 17.69 2.21 3.83
CA GLU A 98 19.16 2.21 3.78
C GLU A 98 19.75 3.55 3.32
N ARG A 99 19.13 4.17 2.30
CA ARG A 99 19.64 5.43 1.74
C ARG A 99 19.40 6.64 2.63
N LYS A 100 18.24 6.72 3.29
CA LYS A 100 17.81 7.91 4.03
C LYS A 100 18.00 7.81 5.55
N GLY A 101 18.13 6.60 6.05
CA GLY A 101 18.06 6.28 7.47
C GLY A 101 16.62 6.25 8.01
N PRO A 102 16.41 5.60 9.18
CA PRO A 102 15.09 5.32 9.75
C PRO A 102 14.24 6.57 10.01
N ARG A 103 14.82 7.57 10.68
CA ARG A 103 14.12 8.80 11.06
C ARG A 103 13.66 9.61 9.85
N THR A 104 14.56 9.83 8.90
CA THR A 104 14.26 10.58 7.66
C THR A 104 13.25 9.83 6.81
N PHE A 105 13.36 8.50 6.71
CA PHE A 105 12.40 7.67 6.00
C PHE A 105 11.00 7.82 6.58
N LEU A 106 10.83 7.64 7.91
CA LEU A 106 9.53 7.77 8.57
C LEU A 106 8.94 9.18 8.44
N HIS A 107 9.75 10.22 8.61
CA HIS A 107 9.29 11.59 8.41
C HIS A 107 8.68 11.79 7.01
N TYR A 108 9.38 11.35 5.95
CA TYR A 108 8.84 11.42 4.59
C TYR A 108 7.58 10.59 4.40
N ARG A 109 7.47 9.42 5.07
CA ARG A 109 6.27 8.58 4.99
C ARG A 109 5.08 9.23 5.70
N VAL A 110 5.28 9.76 6.89
CA VAL A 110 4.24 10.49 7.65
C VAL A 110 3.73 11.69 6.84
N VAL A 111 4.60 12.51 6.30
CA VAL A 111 4.20 13.67 5.50
C VAL A 111 3.46 13.21 4.22
N ARG A 112 3.95 12.17 3.55
CA ARG A 112 3.42 11.75 2.25
C ARG A 112 2.16 10.90 2.32
N LEU A 113 1.94 10.16 3.39
CA LEU A 113 0.76 9.30 3.61
C LEU A 113 -0.16 9.85 4.69
N GLY A 114 0.39 10.29 5.82
CA GLY A 114 -0.38 10.74 6.97
C GLY A 114 -1.07 12.09 6.74
N LEU A 115 -0.37 13.06 6.12
CA LEU A 115 -0.97 14.38 5.88
C LEU A 115 -2.11 14.33 4.86
N PRO A 116 -1.98 13.64 3.68
CA PRO A 116 -3.13 13.43 2.79
C PRO A 116 -4.27 12.66 3.46
N PHE A 117 -3.96 11.63 4.27
CA PHE A 117 -4.98 10.90 5.02
C PHE A 117 -5.76 11.83 5.96
N ALA A 118 -5.06 12.62 6.77
CA ALA A 118 -5.69 13.56 7.70
C ALA A 118 -6.55 14.62 6.99
N PHE A 119 -6.05 15.16 5.87
CA PHE A 119 -6.79 16.13 5.06
C PHE A 119 -8.05 15.53 4.44
N VAL A 120 -7.95 14.35 3.84
CA VAL A 120 -9.12 13.70 3.23
C VAL A 120 -10.14 13.34 4.30
N VAL A 121 -9.73 12.72 5.39
CA VAL A 121 -10.64 12.31 6.47
C VAL A 121 -11.26 13.52 7.18
N GLY A 122 -10.48 14.56 7.45
CA GLY A 122 -10.96 15.74 8.20
C GLY A 122 -11.76 16.72 7.36
N VAL A 123 -11.51 16.81 6.07
CA VAL A 123 -12.12 17.83 5.20
C VAL A 123 -12.93 17.22 4.07
N LEU A 124 -12.32 16.36 3.26
CA LEU A 124 -12.99 15.88 2.04
C LEU A 124 -14.10 14.87 2.33
N MET A 125 -13.95 13.99 3.32
CA MET A 125 -14.97 13.00 3.63
C MET A 125 -16.27 13.64 4.17
N PRO A 126 -16.27 14.60 5.11
CA PRO A 126 -17.47 15.34 5.46
C PRO A 126 -18.14 16.02 4.25
N LEU A 127 -17.36 16.71 3.43
CA LEU A 127 -17.90 17.41 2.26
C LEU A 127 -18.49 16.43 1.23
N ALA A 128 -17.82 15.32 0.96
CA ALA A 128 -18.27 14.30 0.00
C ALA A 128 -19.54 13.56 0.47
N ASN A 129 -19.76 13.43 1.77
CA ASN A 129 -20.92 12.74 2.31
C ASN A 129 -22.09 13.68 2.69
N TYR A 130 -21.92 14.99 2.60
CA TYR A 130 -23.01 15.94 2.82
C TYR A 130 -24.18 15.73 1.85
N PRO A 131 -23.98 15.55 0.54
CA PRO A 131 -25.07 15.22 -0.39
C PRO A 131 -25.83 13.92 -0.02
N THR A 132 -25.12 12.93 0.51
CA THR A 132 -25.73 11.67 0.98
C THR A 132 -26.63 11.91 2.19
N TYR A 133 -26.18 12.75 3.13
CA TYR A 133 -27.01 13.19 4.26
C TYR A 133 -28.30 13.88 3.81
N LEU A 134 -28.23 14.77 2.81
CA LEU A 134 -29.37 15.50 2.29
C LEU A 134 -30.47 14.60 1.71
N GLN A 135 -30.17 13.37 1.31
CA GLN A 135 -31.18 12.44 0.75
C GLN A 135 -32.22 12.01 1.77
N THR A 136 -31.88 12.01 3.08
CA THR A 136 -32.77 11.54 4.15
C THR A 136 -32.92 12.54 5.30
N ALA A 137 -32.30 13.71 5.18
CA ALA A 137 -32.28 14.71 6.24
C ALA A 137 -33.61 15.45 6.33
N ALA A 138 -34.17 15.56 7.54
CA ALA A 138 -35.28 16.45 7.84
C ALA A 138 -34.84 17.92 7.90
N ASP A 139 -33.63 18.19 8.38
CA ASP A 139 -33.01 19.52 8.41
C ASP A 139 -31.74 19.50 7.51
N PRO A 140 -31.74 20.22 6.38
CA PRO A 140 -30.64 20.23 5.42
C PRO A 140 -29.48 21.14 5.84
N SER A 141 -29.54 21.78 7.03
CA SER A 141 -28.48 22.69 7.45
C SER A 141 -27.15 21.97 7.67
N PHE A 142 -26.06 22.62 7.27
CA PHE A 142 -24.70 22.07 7.46
C PHE A 142 -24.36 21.91 8.95
N ALA A 143 -24.90 22.76 9.82
CA ALA A 143 -24.70 22.67 11.27
C ALA A 143 -25.32 21.39 11.85
N THR A 144 -26.52 21.02 11.40
CA THR A 144 -27.17 19.76 11.81
C THR A 144 -26.47 18.54 11.21
N PHE A 145 -26.06 18.62 9.95
CA PHE A 145 -25.20 17.59 9.35
C PHE A 145 -23.94 17.37 10.20
N TRP A 146 -23.25 18.44 10.58
CA TRP A 146 -21.99 18.35 11.34
C TRP A 146 -22.19 17.72 12.73
N ARG A 147 -23.31 18.02 13.39
CA ARG A 147 -23.68 17.34 14.65
C ARG A 147 -23.90 15.85 14.45
N HIS A 148 -24.63 15.45 13.39
CA HIS A 148 -24.85 14.05 13.06
C HIS A 148 -23.57 13.35 12.66
N TRP A 149 -22.68 14.00 11.87
CA TRP A 149 -21.37 13.50 11.51
C TRP A 149 -20.51 13.17 12.72
N LEU A 150 -20.43 14.07 13.70
CA LEU A 150 -19.68 13.87 14.93
C LEU A 150 -20.30 12.82 15.87
N ALA A 151 -21.60 12.57 15.75
CA ALA A 151 -22.32 11.56 16.52
C ALA A 151 -22.22 10.15 15.92
N LEU A 152 -21.63 9.99 14.72
CA LEU A 152 -21.42 8.66 14.13
C LEU A 152 -20.52 7.80 15.01
N PRO A 153 -20.79 6.48 15.14
CA PRO A 153 -19.98 5.55 15.92
C PRO A 153 -18.59 5.26 15.28
N PHE A 154 -18.31 5.87 14.16
CA PHE A 154 -17.03 5.77 13.43
C PHE A 154 -16.80 7.08 12.67
N TRP A 155 -15.57 7.35 12.28
CA TRP A 155 -15.25 8.43 11.36
C TRP A 155 -14.92 7.86 9.98
N PRO A 156 -15.72 8.13 8.95
CA PRO A 156 -15.49 7.53 7.62
C PRO A 156 -14.15 7.97 7.03
N CYS A 157 -13.32 7.01 6.67
CA CYS A 157 -12.05 7.27 5.98
C CYS A 157 -12.12 7.04 4.47
N GLY A 158 -13.26 6.54 3.97
CA GLY A 158 -13.47 6.26 2.55
C GLY A 158 -12.37 5.39 1.96
N PRO A 159 -11.95 5.67 0.72
CA PRO A 159 -10.90 4.90 0.06
C PRO A 159 -9.51 5.10 0.68
N MET A 160 -9.31 6.02 1.62
CA MET A 160 -8.01 6.33 2.21
C MET A 160 -7.55 5.36 3.30
N TRP A 161 -8.37 4.37 3.65
CA TRP A 161 -8.06 3.38 4.69
C TRP A 161 -6.69 2.71 4.50
N PHE A 162 -6.25 2.50 3.27
CA PHE A 162 -4.98 1.85 2.98
C PHE A 162 -3.75 2.72 3.30
N LEU A 163 -3.87 4.06 3.30
CA LEU A 163 -2.74 4.96 3.58
C LEU A 163 -2.22 4.81 5.00
N TRP A 164 -3.14 4.77 5.98
CA TRP A 164 -2.73 4.60 7.36
C TRP A 164 -2.23 3.18 7.63
N LEU A 165 -2.85 2.16 7.01
CA LEU A 165 -2.40 0.78 7.14
C LEU A 165 -1.02 0.58 6.52
N LEU A 166 -0.75 1.24 5.38
CA LEU A 166 0.57 1.27 4.78
C LEU A 166 1.59 1.99 5.67
N LEU A 167 1.18 3.07 6.33
CA LEU A 167 2.05 3.78 7.27
C LEU A 167 2.41 2.88 8.46
N VAL A 168 1.46 2.12 9.01
CA VAL A 168 1.72 1.11 10.05
C VAL A 168 2.73 0.05 9.55
N ALA A 169 2.58 -0.43 8.32
CA ALA A 169 3.52 -1.38 7.72
C ALA A 169 4.93 -0.77 7.55
N ASP A 170 5.04 0.52 7.19
CA ASP A 170 6.31 1.24 7.14
C ASP A 170 6.96 1.37 8.53
N PHE A 171 6.19 1.67 9.58
CA PHE A 171 6.69 1.67 10.96
C PHE A 171 7.17 0.29 11.38
N ALA A 172 6.41 -0.77 11.06
CA ALA A 172 6.80 -2.15 11.35
C ALA A 172 8.09 -2.54 10.60
N ALA A 173 8.27 -2.10 9.35
CA ALA A 173 9.50 -2.33 8.60
C ALA A 173 10.72 -1.65 9.24
N VAL A 174 10.56 -0.42 9.74
CA VAL A 174 11.62 0.30 10.47
C VAL A 174 11.93 -0.39 11.79
N ALA A 175 10.91 -0.78 12.54
CA ALA A 175 11.08 -1.53 13.79
C ALA A 175 11.83 -2.84 13.54
N LEU A 176 11.46 -3.60 12.51
CA LEU A 176 12.16 -4.81 12.10
C LEU A 176 13.64 -4.55 11.76
N HIS A 177 13.90 -3.48 11.01
CA HIS A 177 15.27 -3.10 10.64
C HIS A 177 16.13 -2.74 11.84
N GLN A 178 15.58 -2.07 12.85
CA GLN A 178 16.32 -1.60 14.03
C GLN A 178 16.45 -2.67 15.12
N LEU A 179 15.35 -3.38 15.43
CA LEU A 179 15.26 -4.28 16.58
C LEU A 179 15.66 -5.71 16.24
N ALA A 180 15.49 -6.12 15.01
CA ALA A 180 15.70 -7.49 14.59
C ALA A 180 16.43 -7.61 13.23
N PRO A 181 17.66 -7.09 13.10
CA PRO A 181 18.40 -7.08 11.82
C PRO A 181 18.61 -8.49 11.22
N ARG A 182 18.62 -9.54 12.06
CA ARG A 182 18.73 -10.93 11.62
C ARG A 182 17.55 -11.39 10.77
N TRP A 183 16.33 -10.85 11.02
CA TRP A 183 15.13 -11.16 10.24
C TRP A 183 15.19 -10.60 8.82
N GLY A 184 15.88 -9.47 8.62
CA GLY A 184 16.19 -8.97 7.28
C GLY A 184 16.91 -10.01 6.43
N GLY A 185 17.92 -10.70 7.01
CA GLY A 185 18.63 -11.79 6.35
C GLY A 185 17.74 -13.01 6.04
N THR A 186 16.75 -13.30 6.87
CA THR A 186 15.78 -14.39 6.63
C THR A 186 14.82 -14.03 5.49
N LEU A 187 14.32 -12.80 5.46
CA LEU A 187 13.49 -12.29 4.35
C LEU A 187 14.25 -12.31 3.03
N ILE A 188 15.53 -11.94 3.02
CA ILE A 188 16.38 -12.01 1.83
C ILE A 188 16.49 -13.47 1.35
N ARG A 189 16.81 -14.41 2.23
CA ARG A 189 16.95 -15.83 1.88
C ARG A 189 15.64 -16.40 1.31
N ALA A 190 14.52 -16.10 1.95
CA ALA A 190 13.20 -16.49 1.44
C ALA A 190 12.93 -15.91 0.05
N SER A 191 13.26 -14.63 -0.15
CA SER A 191 13.02 -13.91 -1.40
C SER A 191 14.04 -14.23 -2.50
N SER A 192 15.28 -14.61 -2.16
CA SER A 192 16.29 -15.02 -3.14
C SER A 192 15.89 -16.30 -3.90
N SER A 193 15.03 -17.13 -3.30
CA SER A 193 14.46 -18.31 -3.95
C SER A 193 13.51 -17.97 -5.11
N ALA A 194 12.97 -16.74 -5.15
CA ALA A 194 12.03 -16.31 -6.19
C ALA A 194 12.62 -16.38 -7.61
N GLY A 195 13.90 -16.00 -7.75
CA GLY A 195 14.59 -16.07 -9.05
C GLY A 195 14.98 -17.49 -9.46
N ALA A 196 15.36 -18.35 -8.50
CA ALA A 196 15.83 -19.71 -8.76
C ALA A 196 14.66 -20.73 -8.88
N ARG A 197 13.60 -20.54 -8.09
CA ARG A 197 12.46 -21.46 -7.98
C ARG A 197 11.14 -20.69 -7.82
N PRO A 198 10.70 -19.98 -8.88
CA PRO A 198 9.55 -19.05 -8.77
C PRO A 198 8.27 -19.73 -8.28
N MET A 199 7.96 -20.95 -8.76
CA MET A 199 6.77 -21.69 -8.32
C MET A 199 6.76 -21.98 -6.82
N ARG A 200 7.93 -22.31 -6.23
CA ARG A 200 8.03 -22.53 -4.78
C ARG A 200 7.85 -21.22 -3.99
N TYR A 201 8.38 -20.13 -4.51
CA TYR A 201 8.18 -18.82 -3.90
C TYR A 201 6.72 -18.43 -3.91
N PHE A 202 6.03 -18.54 -5.05
CA PHE A 202 4.59 -18.23 -5.14
C PHE A 202 3.74 -19.16 -4.29
N ALA A 203 4.05 -20.46 -4.24
CA ALA A 203 3.35 -21.41 -3.37
C ALA A 203 3.54 -21.05 -1.90
N SER A 204 4.75 -20.71 -1.45
CA SER A 204 4.99 -20.27 -0.07
C SER A 204 4.29 -18.96 0.26
N LEU A 205 4.24 -18.01 -0.69
CA LEU A 205 3.50 -16.76 -0.52
C LEU A 205 1.99 -17.02 -0.42
N ALA A 206 1.45 -17.90 -1.25
CA ALA A 206 0.04 -18.29 -1.21
C ALA A 206 -0.32 -18.98 0.12
N ILE A 207 0.52 -19.89 0.61
CA ILE A 207 0.34 -20.55 1.92
C ILE A 207 0.40 -19.53 3.06
N ALA A 208 1.40 -18.65 3.09
CA ALA A 208 1.52 -17.60 4.09
C ALA A 208 0.32 -16.65 4.07
N SER A 209 -0.16 -16.30 2.87
CA SER A 209 -1.35 -15.50 2.65
C SER A 209 -2.61 -16.20 3.18
N ALA A 210 -2.78 -17.49 2.89
CA ALA A 210 -3.90 -18.28 3.39
C ALA A 210 -3.89 -18.40 4.92
N ILE A 211 -2.74 -18.65 5.53
CA ILE A 211 -2.59 -18.68 7.00
C ILE A 211 -2.93 -17.34 7.63
N ALA A 212 -2.54 -16.24 7.01
CA ALA A 212 -2.82 -14.89 7.50
C ALA A 212 -4.29 -14.48 7.34
N TYR A 213 -4.98 -14.99 6.31
CA TYR A 213 -6.33 -14.57 5.94
C TYR A 213 -7.42 -15.49 6.50
N LEU A 214 -7.31 -16.81 6.27
CA LEU A 214 -8.40 -17.75 6.54
C LEU A 214 -8.90 -17.78 7.99
N PRO A 215 -8.02 -17.81 9.02
CA PRO A 215 -8.50 -17.82 10.40
C PRO A 215 -9.31 -16.58 10.77
N LEU A 216 -8.86 -15.40 10.30
CA LEU A 216 -9.56 -14.14 10.54
C LEU A 216 -10.84 -14.01 9.72
N ALA A 217 -10.86 -14.53 8.50
CA ALA A 217 -12.05 -14.55 7.65
C ALA A 217 -13.13 -15.48 8.19
N LEU A 218 -12.74 -16.61 8.80
CA LEU A 218 -13.68 -17.53 9.47
C LEU A 218 -14.20 -16.95 10.78
N ALA A 219 -13.36 -16.23 11.54
CA ALA A 219 -13.76 -15.65 12.83
C ALA A 219 -14.59 -14.36 12.67
N PHE A 220 -14.26 -13.49 11.71
CA PHE A 220 -14.81 -12.14 11.59
C PHE A 220 -15.52 -11.86 10.27
N THR A 221 -15.76 -12.86 9.44
CA THR A 221 -16.24 -12.77 8.06
C THR A 221 -15.26 -12.11 7.09
N PRO A 222 -15.32 -12.43 5.78
CA PRO A 222 -14.40 -11.88 4.77
C PRO A 222 -14.52 -10.38 4.55
N SER A 223 -15.67 -9.80 4.82
CA SER A 223 -16.03 -8.41 4.50
C SER A 223 -16.23 -7.51 5.72
N ALA A 224 -16.00 -8.03 6.95
CA ALA A 224 -16.21 -7.24 8.15
C ALA A 224 -15.23 -6.07 8.24
N TRP A 225 -15.78 -4.87 8.34
CA TRP A 225 -15.05 -3.64 8.61
C TRP A 225 -15.08 -3.33 10.10
N THR A 226 -13.93 -3.02 10.64
CA THR A 226 -13.81 -2.44 11.99
C THR A 226 -13.23 -1.03 11.90
N SER A 227 -13.46 -0.21 12.92
CA SER A 227 -12.98 1.16 12.96
C SER A 227 -12.62 1.56 14.37
N PHE A 228 -11.50 2.27 14.48
CA PHE A 228 -11.07 2.95 15.68
C PHE A 228 -10.90 4.44 15.34
N GLY A 229 -11.88 5.26 15.67
CA GLY A 229 -11.95 6.63 15.16
C GLY A 229 -11.90 6.66 13.62
N PRO A 230 -10.97 7.41 13.01
CA PRO A 230 -10.83 7.49 11.55
C PRO A 230 -10.09 6.29 10.93
N PHE A 231 -9.60 5.35 11.73
CA PHE A 231 -8.81 4.21 11.29
C PHE A 231 -9.71 3.01 10.99
N GLY A 232 -10.35 3.04 9.81
CA GLY A 232 -11.17 1.94 9.33
C GLY A 232 -10.32 0.90 8.58
N PHE A 233 -10.60 -0.41 8.74
CA PHE A 233 -9.92 -1.49 8.00
C PHE A 233 -10.73 -2.78 8.01
N GLN A 234 -10.43 -3.67 7.08
CA GLN A 234 -10.96 -5.02 7.07
C GLN A 234 -10.07 -5.92 7.94
N LEU A 235 -10.64 -6.40 9.06
CA LEU A 235 -9.88 -7.17 10.05
C LEU A 235 -9.29 -8.45 9.47
N SER A 236 -10.07 -9.17 8.67
CA SER A 236 -9.64 -10.42 8.02
C SER A 236 -8.48 -10.23 7.02
N ARG A 237 -8.36 -9.05 6.40
CA ARG A 237 -7.39 -8.79 5.32
C ARG A 237 -6.12 -8.09 5.77
N SER A 238 -6.06 -7.52 6.96
CA SER A 238 -4.93 -6.69 7.41
C SER A 238 -3.61 -7.48 7.46
N LEU A 239 -3.60 -8.69 8.03
CA LEU A 239 -2.41 -9.55 8.05
C LEU A 239 -2.05 -10.06 6.66
N HIS A 240 -3.03 -10.36 5.82
CA HIS A 240 -2.83 -10.72 4.42
C HIS A 240 -2.06 -9.62 3.67
N TYR A 241 -2.46 -8.35 3.80
CA TYR A 241 -1.73 -7.23 3.20
C TYR A 241 -0.31 -7.08 3.76
N ALA A 242 -0.11 -7.35 5.06
CA ALA A 242 1.21 -7.35 5.66
C ALA A 242 2.13 -8.43 5.04
N VAL A 243 1.61 -9.63 4.77
CA VAL A 243 2.36 -10.71 4.08
C VAL A 243 2.88 -10.21 2.73
N TYR A 244 2.03 -9.59 1.90
CA TYR A 244 2.45 -9.06 0.60
C TYR A 244 3.43 -7.89 0.72
N PHE A 245 3.23 -6.99 1.67
CA PHE A 245 4.14 -5.89 1.92
C PHE A 245 5.55 -6.39 2.29
N PHE A 246 5.67 -7.34 3.23
CA PHE A 246 6.95 -7.91 3.64
C PHE A 246 7.58 -8.81 2.57
N ALA A 247 6.77 -9.50 1.76
CA ALA A 247 7.26 -10.21 0.58
C ALA A 247 7.91 -9.24 -0.43
N GLY A 248 7.25 -8.11 -0.71
CA GLY A 248 7.79 -7.04 -1.53
C GLY A 248 9.08 -6.46 -0.95
N LEU A 249 9.11 -6.18 0.36
CA LEU A 249 10.29 -5.68 1.07
C LEU A 249 11.49 -6.64 0.93
N GLY A 250 11.27 -7.95 1.11
CA GLY A 250 12.30 -8.97 0.96
C GLY A 250 12.86 -9.03 -0.47
N LEU A 251 12.00 -8.97 -1.49
CA LEU A 251 12.43 -8.93 -2.90
C LEU A 251 13.19 -7.65 -3.24
N GLY A 252 12.73 -6.50 -2.75
CA GLY A 252 13.40 -5.21 -2.94
C GLY A 252 14.81 -5.20 -2.33
N HIS A 253 14.97 -5.82 -1.15
CA HIS A 253 16.28 -6.00 -0.51
C HIS A 253 17.17 -6.97 -1.30
N ALA A 254 16.66 -8.15 -1.69
CA ALA A 254 17.42 -9.13 -2.47
C ALA A 254 17.91 -8.55 -3.81
N ALA A 255 17.07 -7.78 -4.51
CA ALA A 255 17.44 -7.10 -5.74
C ALA A 255 18.54 -6.04 -5.52
N SER A 256 18.48 -5.27 -4.43
CA SER A 256 19.51 -4.28 -4.07
C SER A 256 20.85 -4.96 -3.80
N SER A 257 20.87 -6.06 -3.06
CA SER A 257 22.06 -6.84 -2.73
C SER A 257 22.71 -7.46 -3.97
N ALA A 258 21.91 -7.99 -4.89
CA ALA A 258 22.40 -8.56 -6.16
C ALA A 258 23.03 -7.51 -7.08
N VAL A 259 22.47 -6.31 -7.16
CA VAL A 259 23.05 -5.18 -7.92
C VAL A 259 24.37 -4.74 -7.32
N CYS A 260 24.48 -4.67 -5.99
CA CYS A 260 25.71 -4.33 -5.28
C CYS A 260 26.82 -5.37 -5.56
N SER A 261 26.49 -6.66 -5.46
CA SER A 261 27.41 -7.77 -5.75
C SER A 261 27.94 -7.73 -7.19
N ARG A 262 27.07 -7.54 -8.19
CA ARG A 262 27.50 -7.46 -9.61
C ARG A 262 28.36 -6.23 -9.91
N ARG A 263 28.13 -5.09 -9.24
CA ARG A 263 28.99 -3.92 -9.34
C ARG A 263 30.35 -4.18 -8.72
N MET A 264 30.42 -4.83 -7.56
CA MET A 264 31.69 -5.21 -6.93
C MET A 264 32.52 -6.12 -7.83
N VAL A 265 31.93 -7.16 -8.40
CA VAL A 265 32.62 -8.09 -9.32
C VAL A 265 33.19 -7.35 -10.54
N ARG A 266 32.46 -6.43 -11.16
CA ARG A 266 32.95 -5.61 -12.29
C ARG A 266 34.10 -4.70 -11.91
N LEU A 267 34.08 -4.12 -10.72
CA LEU A 267 35.13 -3.21 -10.23
C LEU A 267 36.37 -3.97 -9.78
N TYR A 268 36.21 -5.19 -9.27
CA TYR A 268 37.32 -6.11 -8.96
C TYR A 268 38.10 -6.49 -10.25
N GLY A 269 37.37 -6.76 -11.34
CA GLY A 269 37.98 -7.07 -12.65
C GLY A 269 38.68 -5.89 -13.32
N SER A 270 38.47 -4.64 -12.86
CA SER A 270 39.05 -3.42 -13.46
C SER A 270 40.23 -2.80 -12.70
N GLY A 271 40.77 -3.46 -11.66
CA GLY A 271 41.98 -3.01 -10.93
C GLY A 271 41.83 -1.73 -10.09
N SER A 272 40.64 -1.16 -9.90
CA SER A 272 40.44 0.12 -9.19
C SER A 272 40.06 -0.04 -7.71
N PHE A 273 40.81 -0.90 -6.99
CA PHE A 273 40.53 -1.31 -5.60
C PHE A 273 40.50 -0.16 -4.56
N GLY A 274 41.37 0.83 -4.68
CA GLY A 274 41.48 1.93 -3.70
C GLY A 274 40.29 2.92 -3.67
N ARG A 275 39.52 3.02 -4.77
CA ARG A 275 38.34 3.89 -4.87
C ARG A 275 37.09 3.21 -4.30
N LEU A 276 37.07 1.89 -4.30
CA LEU A 276 35.94 1.07 -3.83
C LEU A 276 35.75 1.14 -2.32
N GLN A 277 36.85 1.05 -1.54
CA GLN A 277 36.77 1.10 -0.08
C GLN A 277 36.26 2.45 0.44
N ARG A 278 36.63 3.57 -0.21
CA ARG A 278 36.11 4.90 0.14
C ARG A 278 34.64 5.04 -0.24
N TRP A 279 34.22 4.47 -1.37
CA TRP A 279 32.84 4.55 -1.84
C TRP A 279 31.88 3.67 -1.01
N CYS A 280 32.27 2.46 -0.64
CA CYS A 280 31.52 1.59 0.27
C CYS A 280 31.40 2.19 1.67
N ARG A 281 32.42 2.81 2.22
CA ARG A 281 32.33 3.50 3.53
C ARG A 281 31.41 4.71 3.50
N CYS A 282 31.40 5.50 2.44
CA CYS A 282 30.52 6.67 2.32
C CYS A 282 29.05 6.31 2.04
N PHE A 283 28.78 5.19 1.33
CA PHE A 283 27.41 4.86 0.91
C PHE A 283 26.72 3.81 1.78
N PHE A 284 27.45 2.93 2.44
CA PHE A 284 26.89 1.80 3.18
C PHE A 284 27.12 1.83 4.70
N GLY A 285 27.84 2.84 5.23
CA GLY A 285 28.02 2.99 6.67
C GLY A 285 28.65 1.75 7.36
N TRP A 286 29.50 1.01 6.65
CA TRP A 286 30.09 -0.21 7.17
C TRP A 286 31.20 0.13 8.17
N HIS A 287 30.80 0.36 9.43
CA HIS A 287 31.71 0.33 10.57
C HIS A 287 31.96 -1.12 10.93
N SER A 288 33.17 -1.54 10.62
CA SER A 288 33.99 -2.62 11.21
C SER A 288 33.27 -3.79 11.90
N LEU A 289 33.27 -4.95 11.25
CA LEU A 289 33.55 -6.20 11.96
C LEU A 289 35.08 -6.34 12.07
N ARG A 290 35.66 -6.09 13.24
CA ARG A 290 36.83 -6.77 13.77
C ARG A 290 36.31 -7.85 14.70
#